data_ff5d7f416156885685fb6558df652806
#
_entry.id   ff5d7f416156885685fb6558df652806
#
_cell.length_a   1.000
_cell.length_b   1.000
_cell.length_c   1.000
_cell.angle_alpha   90.00
_cell.angle_beta   90.00
_cell.angle_gamma   90.00
#
_symmetry.space_group_name_H-M   'P 1'
#
loop_
_entity.id
_entity.type
_entity.pdbx_description
1 polymer ?
#
loop_
_entity_poly.entity_id
_entity_poly.type
_entity_poly.pdbx_seq_one_letter_code
_entity_poly.pdbx_strand_id
1 'polypeptide(L)'
;IPATGVLDYRDIPLDLGLTEDRWVRASEVAPDNADVLLHIIATVIPPEGKPNGQQAFVKALNSLPEERAAPIRAEMFAAMAAGKQPNIEKIFEENPELEQLSIGLILGGEDDIPQFGGYAPGKAVAVAPEGAGGLLKAGTSLSLQMHYTTSGREVTDETEIGIYFYPEGEVPKERMTGAVGNDFDINIPAFTKDHELELVTYILNESDLYSLMPH
;
A
#
# COMPACT_ATOMS: atom_id res chain seq x y z
N ILE A 1 2.12 -26.35 -0.03
CA ILE A 1 3.12 -25.92 -1.02
C ILE A 1 3.61 -27.16 -1.72
N PRO A 2 3.41 -27.31 -3.05
CA PRO A 2 3.88 -28.48 -3.80
C PRO A 2 5.41 -28.53 -3.87
N ALA A 3 5.94 -29.72 -4.17
CA ALA A 3 7.38 -29.95 -4.26
C ALA A 3 8.06 -29.17 -5.40
N THR A 4 7.35 -28.98 -6.52
CA THR A 4 7.88 -28.35 -7.74
C THR A 4 6.81 -27.56 -8.46
N GLY A 5 7.20 -26.65 -9.34
CA GLY A 5 6.31 -25.83 -10.17
C GLY A 5 6.51 -24.34 -9.91
N VAL A 6 5.81 -23.53 -10.66
CA VAL A 6 5.68 -22.08 -10.44
C VAL A 6 4.39 -21.86 -9.66
N LEU A 7 4.45 -21.02 -8.63
CA LEU A 7 3.31 -20.73 -7.77
C LEU A 7 2.84 -19.30 -8.03
N ASP A 8 1.54 -19.17 -8.26
CA ASP A 8 0.89 -17.85 -8.33
C ASP A 8 0.83 -17.24 -6.93
N TYR A 9 0.72 -15.91 -6.88
CA TYR A 9 0.43 -15.18 -5.65
C TYR A 9 -0.89 -15.65 -5.04
N ARG A 10 -0.92 -15.70 -3.72
CA ARG A 10 -2.13 -16.04 -2.96
C ARG A 10 -2.51 -14.84 -2.09
N ASP A 11 -3.68 -14.28 -2.35
CA ASP A 11 -4.25 -13.24 -1.51
C ASP A 11 -5.11 -13.87 -0.41
N ILE A 12 -4.70 -13.70 0.84
CA ILE A 12 -5.38 -14.22 2.00
C ILE A 12 -6.00 -13.06 2.78
N PRO A 13 -7.34 -12.95 2.81
CA PRO A 13 -8.00 -11.96 3.64
C PRO A 13 -7.90 -12.35 5.12
N LEU A 14 -7.58 -11.39 5.96
CA LEU A 14 -7.48 -11.53 7.41
C LEU A 14 -8.33 -10.47 8.09
N ASP A 15 -9.42 -10.90 8.73
CA ASP A 15 -10.21 -10.05 9.62
C ASP A 15 -9.44 -9.87 10.94
N LEU A 16 -9.20 -8.63 11.32
CA LEU A 16 -8.49 -8.31 12.56
C LEU A 16 -9.44 -8.30 13.79
N GLY A 17 -10.75 -8.35 13.58
CA GLY A 17 -11.74 -8.31 14.64
C GLY A 17 -11.74 -7.01 15.45
N LEU A 18 -11.22 -5.90 14.89
CA LEU A 18 -11.14 -4.62 15.57
C LEU A 18 -12.53 -4.01 15.72
N THR A 19 -12.97 -3.81 16.96
CA THR A 19 -14.24 -3.14 17.31
C THR A 19 -14.07 -1.65 17.61
N GLU A 20 -12.85 -1.18 17.72
CA GLU A 20 -12.48 0.22 17.97
C GLU A 20 -11.20 0.56 17.22
N ASP A 21 -10.93 1.86 17.06
CA ASP A 21 -9.70 2.35 16.44
C ASP A 21 -8.49 2.04 17.32
N ARG A 22 -7.43 1.49 16.74
CA ARG A 22 -6.22 1.10 17.47
C ARG A 22 -4.96 1.63 16.78
N TRP A 23 -4.05 2.15 17.59
CA TRP A 23 -2.75 2.59 17.12
C TRP A 23 -1.74 1.44 17.15
N VAL A 24 -1.13 1.15 16.01
CA VAL A 24 -0.08 0.14 15.86
C VAL A 24 1.28 0.79 16.07
N ARG A 25 2.10 0.18 16.91
CA ARG A 25 3.49 0.57 17.16
C ARG A 25 4.52 -0.36 16.54
N ALA A 26 4.15 -1.62 16.33
CA ALA A 26 5.02 -2.60 15.70
C ALA A 26 4.20 -3.75 15.09
N SER A 27 4.81 -4.45 14.14
CA SER A 27 4.31 -5.72 13.63
C SER A 27 5.46 -6.68 13.38
N GLU A 28 5.16 -7.96 13.40
CA GLU A 28 6.11 -9.00 13.03
C GLU A 28 5.43 -10.11 12.21
N VAL A 29 6.22 -10.77 11.41
CA VAL A 29 5.82 -11.96 10.67
C VAL A 29 6.73 -13.12 11.09
N ALA A 30 6.13 -14.20 11.57
CA ALA A 30 6.81 -15.42 11.96
C ALA A 30 6.45 -16.55 10.98
N PRO A 31 7.24 -16.78 9.92
CA PRO A 31 7.04 -17.90 9.02
C PRO A 31 7.25 -19.22 9.75
N ASP A 32 6.32 -20.16 9.60
CA ASP A 32 6.53 -21.54 10.04
C ASP A 32 7.57 -22.24 9.13
N ASN A 33 7.53 -21.93 7.84
CA ASN A 33 8.46 -22.52 6.87
C ASN A 33 9.14 -21.46 5.99
N ALA A 34 10.18 -20.84 6.52
CA ALA A 34 10.95 -19.80 5.83
C ALA A 34 11.66 -20.29 4.55
N ASP A 35 11.81 -21.59 4.35
CA ASP A 35 12.46 -22.16 3.13
C ASP A 35 11.57 -21.98 1.89
N VAL A 36 10.26 -21.81 2.07
CA VAL A 36 9.30 -21.70 0.97
C VAL A 36 8.59 -20.36 0.90
N LEU A 37 8.56 -19.60 1.98
CA LEU A 37 7.96 -18.26 1.99
C LEU A 37 8.97 -17.23 1.47
N LEU A 38 8.72 -16.71 0.27
CA LEU A 38 9.60 -15.73 -0.36
C LEU A 38 9.33 -14.33 0.19
N HIS A 39 8.08 -13.87 0.14
CA HIS A 39 7.68 -12.61 0.76
C HIS A 39 6.17 -12.55 1.04
N ILE A 40 5.80 -11.60 1.89
CA ILE A 40 4.41 -11.20 2.14
C ILE A 40 4.29 -9.70 1.94
N ILE A 41 3.32 -9.28 1.14
CA ILE A 41 2.88 -7.90 1.06
C ILE A 41 1.56 -7.80 1.83
N ALA A 42 1.55 -7.07 2.94
CA ALA A 42 0.36 -6.85 3.72
C ALA A 42 -0.28 -5.51 3.33
N THR A 43 -1.49 -5.56 2.82
CA THR A 43 -2.28 -4.38 2.46
C THR A 43 -3.41 -4.19 3.45
N VAL A 44 -3.54 -3.00 3.99
CA VAL A 44 -4.67 -2.61 4.86
C VAL A 44 -5.92 -2.41 4.00
N ILE A 45 -7.00 -3.06 4.38
CA ILE A 45 -8.31 -2.89 3.76
C ILE A 45 -9.19 -2.13 4.76
N PRO A 46 -9.54 -0.87 4.47
CA PRO A 46 -10.40 -0.09 5.35
C PRO A 46 -11.81 -0.69 5.44
N PRO A 47 -12.61 -0.32 6.46
CA PRO A 47 -13.96 -0.88 6.67
C PRO A 47 -14.88 -0.76 5.46
N GLU A 48 -14.77 0.31 4.70
CA GLU A 48 -15.52 0.56 3.46
C GLU A 48 -15.00 -0.22 2.24
N GLY A 49 -13.93 -0.96 2.40
CA GLY A 49 -13.26 -1.68 1.31
C GLY A 49 -12.29 -0.79 0.51
N LYS A 50 -11.58 -1.40 -0.43
CA LYS A 50 -10.69 -0.66 -1.34
C LYS A 50 -11.51 0.25 -2.26
N PRO A 51 -11.08 1.49 -2.50
CA PRO A 51 -11.74 2.35 -3.45
C PRO A 51 -11.62 1.77 -4.87
N ASN A 52 -12.69 1.87 -5.65
CA ASN A 52 -12.59 1.66 -7.10
C ASN A 52 -11.88 2.85 -7.77
N GLY A 53 -11.51 2.71 -9.05
CA GLY A 53 -10.76 3.75 -9.76
C GLY A 53 -11.41 5.14 -9.71
N GLN A 54 -12.74 5.23 -9.79
CA GLN A 54 -13.46 6.51 -9.69
C GLN A 54 -13.40 7.09 -8.27
N GLN A 55 -13.56 6.26 -7.26
CA GLN A 55 -13.47 6.68 -5.85
C GLN A 55 -12.04 7.11 -5.52
N ALA A 56 -11.05 6.36 -5.99
CA ALA A 56 -9.64 6.69 -5.83
C ALA A 56 -9.30 8.04 -6.48
N PHE A 57 -9.75 8.27 -7.71
CA PHE A 57 -9.57 9.55 -8.40
C PHE A 57 -10.18 10.72 -7.61
N VAL A 58 -11.43 10.60 -7.17
CA VAL A 58 -12.12 11.66 -6.40
C VAL A 58 -11.39 11.91 -5.09
N LYS A 59 -10.93 10.88 -4.42
CA LYS A 59 -10.22 10.96 -3.16
C LYS A 59 -8.86 11.63 -3.36
N ALA A 60 -8.10 11.21 -4.37
CA ALA A 60 -6.84 11.85 -4.76
C ALA A 60 -7.02 13.32 -5.10
N LEU A 61 -8.04 13.66 -5.89
CA LEU A 61 -8.35 15.04 -6.23
C LEU A 61 -8.67 15.92 -5.01
N ASN A 62 -9.37 15.35 -4.03
CA ASN A 62 -9.69 16.04 -2.78
C ASN A 62 -8.48 16.17 -1.83
N SER A 63 -7.44 15.36 -2.02
CA SER A 63 -6.19 15.43 -1.26
C SER A 63 -5.25 16.53 -1.79
N LEU A 64 -5.46 17.01 -3.02
CA LEU A 64 -4.66 18.10 -3.56
C LEU A 64 -5.00 19.44 -2.88
N PRO A 65 -4.03 20.38 -2.79
CA PRO A 65 -4.32 21.76 -2.41
C PRO A 65 -5.41 22.36 -3.27
N GLU A 66 -6.28 23.19 -2.68
CA GLU A 66 -7.46 23.74 -3.36
C GLU A 66 -7.12 24.49 -4.65
N GLU A 67 -5.99 25.21 -4.68
CA GLU A 67 -5.48 25.92 -5.86
C GLU A 67 -5.19 24.99 -7.06
N ARG A 68 -4.86 23.71 -6.79
CA ARG A 68 -4.62 22.67 -7.80
C ARG A 68 -5.90 21.93 -8.14
N ALA A 69 -6.70 21.59 -7.15
CA ALA A 69 -7.93 20.82 -7.31
C ALA A 69 -9.07 21.60 -7.98
N ALA A 70 -9.20 22.91 -7.69
CA ALA A 70 -10.30 23.73 -8.21
C ALA A 70 -10.34 23.82 -9.75
N PRO A 71 -9.23 24.04 -10.47
CA PRO A 71 -9.24 24.07 -11.95
C PRO A 71 -9.68 22.73 -12.54
N ILE A 72 -9.20 21.60 -11.98
CA ILE A 72 -9.55 20.26 -12.43
C ILE A 72 -11.04 19.99 -12.23
N ARG A 73 -11.57 20.32 -11.05
CA ARG A 73 -13.02 20.23 -10.79
C ARG A 73 -13.83 21.08 -11.75
N ALA A 74 -13.40 22.31 -12.04
CA ALA A 74 -14.09 23.20 -12.97
C ALA A 74 -14.12 22.63 -14.40
N GLU A 75 -13.01 22.06 -14.89
CA GLU A 75 -12.94 21.37 -16.19
C GLU A 75 -13.90 20.18 -16.24
N MET A 76 -13.91 19.35 -15.20
CA MET A 76 -14.82 18.20 -15.10
C MET A 76 -16.29 18.66 -15.14
N PHE A 77 -16.66 19.66 -14.34
CA PHE A 77 -18.02 20.19 -14.32
C PHE A 77 -18.43 20.79 -15.67
N ALA A 78 -17.52 21.50 -16.34
CA ALA A 78 -17.78 22.06 -17.65
C ALA A 78 -18.03 20.96 -18.71
N ALA A 79 -17.24 19.88 -18.68
CA ALA A 79 -17.45 18.73 -19.56
C ALA A 79 -18.82 18.07 -19.30
N MET A 80 -19.16 17.84 -18.04
CA MET A 80 -20.45 17.24 -17.66
C MET A 80 -21.63 18.15 -18.02
N ALA A 81 -21.52 19.45 -17.82
CA ALA A 81 -22.55 20.42 -18.22
C ALA A 81 -22.75 20.47 -19.73
N ALA A 82 -21.70 20.16 -20.50
CA ALA A 82 -21.77 20.03 -21.96
C ALA A 82 -22.26 18.63 -22.43
N GLY A 83 -22.67 17.75 -21.49
CA GLY A 83 -23.10 16.40 -21.80
C GLY A 83 -21.97 15.46 -22.25
N LYS A 84 -20.73 15.79 -21.92
CA LYS A 84 -19.53 15.00 -22.24
C LYS A 84 -18.98 14.34 -20.99
N GLN A 85 -18.27 13.23 -21.18
CA GLN A 85 -17.45 12.65 -20.11
C GLN A 85 -16.16 13.49 -19.97
N PRO A 86 -15.69 13.74 -18.73
CA PRO A 86 -14.36 14.32 -18.51
C PRO A 86 -13.29 13.42 -19.14
N ASN A 87 -12.29 14.04 -19.76
CA ASN A 87 -11.14 13.32 -20.29
C ASN A 87 -10.12 13.05 -19.17
N ILE A 88 -10.26 11.93 -18.48
CA ILE A 88 -9.42 11.55 -17.35
C ILE A 88 -7.96 11.35 -17.78
N GLU A 89 -7.73 10.78 -18.98
CA GLU A 89 -6.39 10.57 -19.52
C GLU A 89 -5.65 11.91 -19.66
N LYS A 90 -6.27 12.92 -20.29
CA LYS A 90 -5.70 14.26 -20.38
C LYS A 90 -5.48 14.89 -19.00
N ILE A 91 -6.41 14.72 -18.06
CA ILE A 91 -6.26 15.23 -16.70
C ILE A 91 -5.02 14.59 -16.04
N PHE A 92 -4.77 13.32 -16.22
CA PHE A 92 -3.58 12.65 -15.69
C PHE A 92 -2.30 13.08 -16.40
N GLU A 93 -2.30 13.24 -17.73
CA GLU A 93 -1.15 13.78 -18.47
C GLU A 93 -0.74 15.16 -17.96
N GLU A 94 -1.70 16.03 -17.65
CA GLU A 94 -1.46 17.38 -17.13
C GLU A 94 -1.19 17.42 -15.61
N ASN A 95 -1.55 16.34 -14.88
CA ASN A 95 -1.43 16.22 -13.43
C ASN A 95 -0.95 14.81 -13.03
N PRO A 96 0.30 14.46 -13.31
CA PRO A 96 0.81 13.09 -13.06
C PRO A 96 0.80 12.70 -11.58
N GLU A 97 0.86 13.68 -10.67
CA GLU A 97 0.69 13.42 -9.24
C GLU A 97 -0.70 12.87 -8.91
N LEU A 98 -1.74 13.32 -9.61
CA LEU A 98 -3.11 12.87 -9.38
C LEU A 98 -3.30 11.40 -9.83
N GLU A 99 -2.66 11.02 -10.94
CA GLU A 99 -2.63 9.65 -11.40
C GLU A 99 -1.94 8.74 -10.38
N GLN A 100 -0.75 9.10 -9.93
CA GLN A 100 0.01 8.32 -8.96
C GLN A 100 -0.71 8.20 -7.62
N LEU A 101 -1.31 9.28 -7.12
CA LEU A 101 -2.13 9.23 -5.91
C LEU A 101 -3.33 8.30 -6.09
N SER A 102 -4.00 8.35 -7.23
CA SER A 102 -5.14 7.48 -7.54
C SER A 102 -4.73 6.00 -7.57
N ILE A 103 -3.60 5.70 -8.22
CA ILE A 103 -3.03 4.35 -8.26
C ILE A 103 -2.62 3.91 -6.85
N GLY A 104 -1.94 4.77 -6.10
CA GLY A 104 -1.56 4.51 -4.72
C GLY A 104 -2.75 4.10 -3.86
N LEU A 105 -3.87 4.83 -3.98
CA LEU A 105 -5.11 4.52 -3.27
C LEU A 105 -5.69 3.14 -3.62
N ILE A 106 -5.68 2.77 -4.91
CA ILE A 106 -6.17 1.47 -5.37
C ILE A 106 -5.27 0.34 -4.84
N LEU A 107 -3.96 0.57 -4.81
CA LEU A 107 -2.97 -0.41 -4.36
C LEU A 107 -2.83 -0.48 -2.83
N GLY A 108 -3.50 0.39 -2.11
CA GLY A 108 -3.52 0.41 -0.66
C GLY A 108 -2.60 1.44 -0.02
N GLY A 109 -2.19 2.49 -0.79
CA GLY A 109 -1.47 3.64 -0.25
C GLY A 109 -2.43 4.74 0.11
N GLU A 110 -2.86 4.86 1.32
CA GLU A 110 -3.40 6.09 1.93
C GLU A 110 -3.50 6.09 3.44
N ASP A 111 -3.50 7.29 3.88
CA ASP A 111 -3.87 7.96 5.14
C ASP A 111 -3.55 7.23 6.44
N ASP A 112 -3.58 5.92 6.47
CA ASP A 112 -3.50 5.11 7.67
C ASP A 112 -2.92 3.72 7.42
N ILE A 113 -1.89 3.60 6.57
CA ILE A 113 -1.18 2.34 6.54
C ILE A 113 -0.20 2.35 7.71
N PRO A 114 -0.55 1.70 8.83
CA PRO A 114 0.51 1.28 9.72
C PRO A 114 1.46 0.53 8.82
N GLN A 115 2.76 0.77 8.91
CA GLN A 115 3.70 -0.09 8.24
C GLN A 115 3.55 -1.48 8.81
N PHE A 116 2.57 -2.23 8.31
CA PHE A 116 2.69 -3.66 8.33
C PHE A 116 3.87 -3.93 7.41
N GLY A 117 5.04 -4.00 8.03
CA GLY A 117 6.17 -4.50 7.32
C GLY A 117 5.73 -5.83 6.74
N GLY A 118 5.68 -5.94 5.43
CA GLY A 118 5.61 -7.25 4.82
C GLY A 118 6.77 -8.10 5.31
N TYR A 119 6.79 -9.32 4.93
CA TYR A 119 7.92 -10.22 5.17
C TYR A 119 8.80 -10.27 3.92
N ALA A 120 10.09 -10.23 4.14
CA ALA A 120 11.09 -10.70 3.19
C ALA A 120 12.21 -11.39 3.99
N PRO A 121 12.98 -12.34 3.42
CA PRO A 121 14.10 -12.96 4.11
C PRO A 121 15.05 -11.90 4.70
N GLY A 122 15.25 -11.98 6.03
CA GLY A 122 16.04 -11.00 6.78
C GLY A 122 15.27 -9.76 7.29
N LYS A 123 13.99 -9.60 6.93
CA LYS A 123 13.12 -8.51 7.42
C LYS A 123 11.77 -9.07 7.83
N ALA A 124 11.63 -9.41 9.10
CA ALA A 124 10.42 -9.98 9.68
C ALA A 124 9.70 -9.03 10.64
N VAL A 125 10.36 -7.98 11.09
CA VAL A 125 9.86 -7.06 12.13
C VAL A 125 9.86 -5.64 11.60
N ALA A 126 8.78 -4.92 11.87
CA ALA A 126 8.65 -3.48 11.65
C ALA A 126 8.27 -2.81 12.98
N VAL A 127 9.06 -1.84 13.41
CA VAL A 127 8.82 -1.04 14.62
C VAL A 127 8.72 0.42 14.22
N ALA A 128 7.66 1.09 14.64
CA ALA A 128 7.52 2.52 14.44
C ALA A 128 8.60 3.28 15.25
N PRO A 129 9.06 4.44 14.79
CA PRO A 129 9.87 5.34 15.62
C PRO A 129 9.19 5.66 16.94
N GLU A 130 9.98 6.05 17.92
CA GLU A 130 9.44 6.45 19.23
C GLU A 130 8.43 7.61 19.08
N GLY A 131 7.25 7.43 19.63
CA GLY A 131 6.16 8.42 19.54
C GLY A 131 5.41 8.43 18.21
N ALA A 132 5.73 7.52 17.29
CA ALA A 132 5.03 7.38 16.02
C ALA A 132 4.19 6.09 15.94
N GLY A 133 3.13 6.10 15.13
CA GLY A 133 2.29 4.93 14.94
C GLY A 133 1.36 5.04 13.76
N GLY A 134 0.84 3.92 13.31
CA GLY A 134 -0.19 3.82 12.28
C GLY A 134 -1.56 3.55 12.88
N LEU A 135 -2.61 4.19 12.37
CA LEU A 135 -3.96 3.99 12.86
C LEU A 135 -4.67 2.89 12.08
N LEU A 136 -5.20 1.89 12.76
CA LEU A 136 -6.18 0.95 12.24
C LEU A 136 -7.57 1.32 12.75
N LYS A 137 -8.49 1.58 11.84
CA LYS A 137 -9.88 1.87 12.17
C LYS A 137 -10.64 0.60 12.57
N ALA A 138 -11.67 0.76 13.37
CA ALA A 138 -12.61 -0.34 13.66
C ALA A 138 -13.12 -0.97 12.36
N GLY A 139 -13.19 -2.30 12.30
CA GLY A 139 -13.62 -3.02 11.09
C GLY A 139 -12.58 -3.12 9.97
N THR A 140 -11.35 -2.65 10.18
CA THR A 140 -10.25 -2.85 9.24
C THR A 140 -9.87 -4.33 9.15
N SER A 141 -9.57 -4.80 7.94
CA SER A 141 -8.97 -6.10 7.66
C SER A 141 -7.65 -5.96 6.91
N LEU A 142 -6.91 -7.04 6.77
CA LEU A 142 -5.71 -7.11 5.92
C LEU A 142 -5.96 -8.00 4.71
N SER A 143 -5.29 -7.71 3.61
CA SER A 143 -5.05 -8.64 2.52
C SER A 143 -3.57 -8.99 2.52
N LEU A 144 -3.27 -10.25 2.72
CA LEU A 144 -1.90 -10.76 2.72
C LEU A 144 -1.61 -11.39 1.37
N GLN A 145 -0.81 -10.73 0.56
CA GLN A 145 -0.33 -11.33 -0.69
C GLN A 145 0.90 -12.18 -0.38
N MET A 146 0.71 -13.49 -0.38
CA MET A 146 1.72 -14.48 -0.07
C MET A 146 2.41 -14.93 -1.35
N HIS A 147 3.72 -14.84 -1.39
CA HIS A 147 4.53 -15.40 -2.47
C HIS A 147 5.39 -16.55 -1.97
N TYR A 148 5.11 -17.74 -2.48
CA TYR A 148 5.83 -18.95 -2.14
C TYR A 148 6.72 -19.44 -3.27
N THR A 149 7.81 -20.11 -2.90
CA THR A 149 8.66 -20.88 -3.82
C THR A 149 8.63 -22.35 -3.44
N THR A 150 9.01 -23.22 -4.36
CA THR A 150 9.07 -24.67 -4.13
C THR A 150 10.44 -25.08 -3.62
N SER A 151 10.49 -26.04 -2.70
CA SER A 151 11.72 -26.53 -2.05
C SER A 151 12.16 -27.91 -2.46
N GLY A 152 11.53 -28.51 -3.48
CA GLY A 152 11.80 -29.89 -3.91
C GLY A 152 11.03 -30.95 -3.10
N ARG A 153 10.26 -30.57 -2.10
CA ARG A 153 9.38 -31.42 -1.29
C ARG A 153 8.06 -30.74 -1.02
N GLU A 154 7.01 -31.51 -0.85
CA GLU A 154 5.71 -30.98 -0.42
C GLU A 154 5.78 -30.58 1.06
N VAL A 155 5.36 -29.36 1.39
CA VAL A 155 5.36 -28.79 2.74
C VAL A 155 4.10 -27.98 3.00
N THR A 156 3.80 -27.75 4.27
CA THR A 156 2.82 -26.77 4.74
C THR A 156 3.53 -25.56 5.32
N ASP A 157 2.84 -24.45 5.43
CA ASP A 157 3.28 -23.23 6.11
C ASP A 157 2.09 -22.64 6.88
N GLU A 158 2.30 -22.35 8.15
CA GLU A 158 1.35 -21.74 9.07
C GLU A 158 1.96 -20.44 9.62
N THR A 159 2.20 -19.49 8.70
CA THR A 159 2.78 -18.20 9.06
C THR A 159 1.90 -17.44 10.04
N GLU A 160 2.49 -16.94 11.13
CA GLU A 160 1.84 -16.09 12.11
C GLU A 160 2.20 -14.61 11.89
N ILE A 161 1.23 -13.72 12.20
CA ILE A 161 1.45 -12.27 12.16
C ILE A 161 1.12 -11.70 13.53
N GLY A 162 2.11 -11.07 14.16
CA GLY A 162 1.98 -10.31 15.39
C GLY A 162 1.73 -8.84 15.11
N ILE A 163 0.75 -8.24 15.80
CA ILE A 163 0.47 -6.81 15.76
C ILE A 163 0.53 -6.27 17.18
N TYR A 164 1.38 -5.27 17.40
CA TYR A 164 1.58 -4.64 18.69
C TYR A 164 0.94 -3.27 18.70
N PHE A 165 -0.04 -3.10 19.55
CA PHE A 165 -0.77 -1.85 19.70
C PHE A 165 -0.17 -0.97 20.80
N TYR A 166 -0.42 0.32 20.70
CA TYR A 166 -0.31 1.22 21.83
C TYR A 166 -1.34 0.85 22.91
N PRO A 167 -1.08 1.13 24.20
CA PRO A 167 -2.09 1.02 25.23
C PRO A 167 -3.37 1.77 24.87
N GLU A 168 -4.51 1.27 25.37
CA GLU A 168 -5.81 1.92 25.14
C GLU A 168 -5.78 3.39 25.61
N GLY A 169 -6.28 4.29 24.77
CA GLY A 169 -6.33 5.72 25.02
C GLY A 169 -4.99 6.45 24.79
N GLU A 170 -3.89 5.74 24.50
CA GLU A 170 -2.64 6.35 24.13
C GLU A 170 -2.59 6.65 22.63
N VAL A 171 -2.33 7.92 22.29
CA VAL A 171 -2.24 8.39 20.90
C VAL A 171 -0.81 8.83 20.62
N PRO A 172 -0.13 8.27 19.61
CA PRO A 172 1.21 8.71 19.25
C PRO A 172 1.18 10.16 18.74
N LYS A 173 2.32 10.85 18.88
CA LYS A 173 2.47 12.25 18.45
C LYS A 173 2.56 12.37 16.94
N GLU A 174 3.22 11.39 16.33
CA GLU A 174 3.48 11.33 14.89
C GLU A 174 2.67 10.20 14.26
N ARG A 175 2.14 10.47 13.08
CA ARG A 175 1.37 9.48 12.32
C ARG A 175 2.24 8.89 11.22
N MET A 176 2.31 7.58 11.17
CA MET A 176 2.94 6.88 10.06
C MET A 176 1.94 6.66 8.93
N THR A 177 2.35 7.05 7.74
CA THR A 177 1.62 6.82 6.50
C THR A 177 2.53 6.16 5.48
N GLY A 178 1.95 5.53 4.46
CA GLY A 178 2.68 4.96 3.34
C GLY A 178 2.40 5.69 2.04
N ALA A 179 3.37 5.68 1.15
CA ALA A 179 3.17 6.06 -0.25
C ALA A 179 3.68 4.93 -1.14
N VAL A 180 2.93 4.63 -2.20
CA VAL A 180 3.32 3.61 -3.18
C VAL A 180 3.55 4.30 -4.51
N GLY A 181 4.71 4.05 -5.10
CA GLY A 181 5.01 4.43 -6.48
C GLY A 181 5.14 3.17 -7.33
N ASN A 182 4.62 3.19 -8.54
CA ASN A 182 4.74 2.09 -9.49
C ASN A 182 5.16 2.61 -10.85
N ASP A 183 6.05 1.86 -11.51
CA ASP A 183 6.34 2.00 -12.92
C ASP A 183 5.90 0.70 -13.60
N PHE A 184 4.87 0.78 -14.45
CA PHE A 184 4.35 -0.36 -15.19
C PHE A 184 5.04 -0.56 -16.53
N ASP A 185 5.88 0.39 -16.96
CA ASP A 185 6.59 0.38 -18.25
C ASP A 185 8.06 -0.04 -18.11
N ILE A 186 8.39 -0.79 -17.05
CA ILE A 186 9.76 -1.28 -16.84
C ILE A 186 10.20 -2.11 -18.05
N ASN A 187 11.20 -1.61 -18.75
CA ASN A 187 11.81 -2.30 -19.88
C ASN A 187 13.32 -2.38 -19.68
N ILE A 188 13.79 -3.51 -19.19
CA ILE A 188 15.22 -3.76 -19.01
C ILE A 188 15.75 -4.50 -20.24
N PRO A 189 16.59 -3.87 -21.09
CA PRO A 189 17.13 -4.54 -22.27
C PRO A 189 17.97 -5.78 -21.89
N ALA A 190 17.90 -6.83 -22.71
CA ALA A 190 18.68 -8.02 -22.49
C ALA A 190 20.19 -7.71 -22.42
N PHE A 191 20.92 -8.36 -21.53
CA PHE A 191 22.36 -8.20 -21.32
C PHE A 191 22.81 -6.80 -20.87
N THR A 192 21.89 -5.93 -20.46
CA THR A 192 22.24 -4.63 -19.87
C THR A 192 22.77 -4.86 -18.45
N LYS A 193 23.91 -4.22 -18.17
CA LYS A 193 24.48 -4.14 -16.84
C LYS A 193 24.19 -2.76 -16.25
N ASP A 194 23.87 -2.72 -14.94
CA ASP A 194 23.64 -1.46 -14.22
C ASP A 194 22.54 -0.59 -14.87
N HIS A 195 21.37 -1.20 -15.15
CA HIS A 195 20.21 -0.49 -15.69
C HIS A 195 19.60 0.41 -14.63
N GLU A 196 19.53 1.70 -14.92
CA GLU A 196 18.94 2.69 -14.02
C GLU A 196 17.46 2.87 -14.35
N LEU A 197 16.63 2.88 -13.32
CA LEU A 197 15.21 3.21 -13.38
C LEU A 197 14.94 4.36 -12.41
N GLU A 198 14.15 5.32 -12.83
CA GLU A 198 13.74 6.45 -12.00
C GLU A 198 12.25 6.38 -11.77
N LEU A 199 11.86 6.46 -10.50
CA LEU A 199 10.47 6.53 -10.09
C LEU A 199 10.27 7.79 -9.24
N VAL A 200 9.29 8.60 -9.59
CA VAL A 200 8.89 9.78 -8.83
C VAL A 200 7.55 9.49 -8.15
N THR A 201 7.47 9.72 -6.85
CA THR A 201 6.21 9.67 -6.10
C THR A 201 5.99 10.99 -5.37
N TYR A 202 4.73 11.30 -5.08
CA TYR A 202 4.34 12.56 -4.47
C TYR A 202 3.98 12.38 -3.01
N ILE A 203 4.55 13.23 -2.15
CA ILE A 203 4.21 13.33 -0.74
C ILE A 203 3.55 14.68 -0.54
N LEU A 204 2.27 14.67 -0.14
CA LEU A 204 1.44 15.89 -0.10
C LEU A 204 1.61 16.72 1.18
N ASN A 205 2.11 16.10 2.24
CA ASN A 205 2.28 16.75 3.53
C ASN A 205 3.74 16.84 3.90
N GLU A 206 4.11 17.81 4.73
CA GLU A 206 5.43 17.84 5.36
C GLU A 206 5.64 16.54 6.14
N SER A 207 6.70 15.80 5.81
CA SER A 207 6.91 14.44 6.32
C SER A 207 8.38 14.09 6.37
N ASP A 208 8.74 13.23 7.31
CA ASP A 208 10.05 12.60 7.38
C ASP A 208 10.02 11.22 6.71
N LEU A 209 10.93 10.97 5.78
CA LEU A 209 11.05 9.64 5.16
C LEU A 209 11.76 8.70 6.14
N TYR A 210 11.02 7.74 6.66
CA TYR A 210 11.53 6.77 7.63
C TYR A 210 12.03 5.49 6.96
N SER A 211 11.35 5.01 5.94
CA SER A 211 11.65 3.74 5.28
C SER A 211 11.34 3.80 3.80
N LEU A 212 12.19 3.17 3.00
CA LEU A 212 12.00 2.96 1.57
C LEU A 212 12.17 1.47 1.28
N MET A 213 11.23 0.88 0.51
CA MET A 213 11.28 -0.52 0.14
C MET A 213 11.10 -0.64 -1.38
N PRO A 214 12.21 -0.64 -2.13
CA PRO A 214 12.15 -0.98 -3.56
C PRO A 214 11.82 -2.48 -3.70
N HIS A 215 11.01 -2.82 -4.68
CA HIS A 215 10.56 -4.19 -4.93
C HIS A 215 10.48 -4.46 -6.43
#